data_01f7ec359a271f8549979789204b010c
#
_entry.id   01f7ec359a271f8549979789204b010c
#
_cell.length_a   1.000
_cell.length_b   1.000
_cell.length_c   1.000
_cell.angle_alpha   90.00
_cell.angle_beta   90.00
_cell.angle_gamma   90.00
#
_symmetry.space_group_name_H-M   'P 1'
#
loop_
_entity.id
_entity.type
_entity.pdbx_description
1 polymer ?
#
loop_
_entity_poly.entity_id
_entity_poly.type
_entity_poly.pdbx_seq_one_letter_code
_entity_poly.pdbx_strand_id
1 'polypeptide(L)'
;MKFTMIRRITALGLILVLAAGIPIQASSASTEKVTEDDASTKSLQEAQDEKAQLEKALKEAQGTIEDLKDSKGDIESKVTELNQQLIDISARITDLENQLTAKSEDIQETKDELAGAKERETQQYADMKVRIQFMYENGQTSYLEALLSSRNISEFLNSADYIAQIQSYDRQKLTEYQDTVESIVNLEAQLEQEYTDLEALKSTVESNKATVAAMMRQKESELADISGDIEDAQSDADYYAAEIQAQEELIAAIKRAEAEKAAAGVEEHPYTGGAFRWPCPSSTRVTSDYGTRVSPMSGASSNHKGIDIGASAGADIIAAADGTVTAASYSSAAGNYVMIDHGGGLYTVYMHA
;
A
#
# COMPACT_ATOMS: atom_id res chain seq x y z
N MET A 1 10.20 1.25 -15.48
CA MET A 1 11.41 1.97 -15.00
C MET A 1 10.97 3.32 -14.46
N LYS A 2 11.24 3.66 -13.22
CA LYS A 2 10.87 4.83 -12.40
C LYS A 2 9.64 4.62 -11.49
N PHE A 3 9.75 3.70 -10.55
CA PHE A 3 8.87 3.59 -9.37
C PHE A 3 9.67 3.48 -8.06
N THR A 4 10.81 4.15 -7.98
CA THR A 4 11.72 4.07 -6.80
C THR A 4 11.87 5.42 -6.11
N MET A 5 10.89 6.34 -6.21
CA MET A 5 11.04 7.69 -5.68
C MET A 5 9.98 8.14 -4.65
N ILE A 6 9.01 7.30 -4.32
CA ILE A 6 7.96 7.65 -3.32
C ILE A 6 8.35 7.20 -1.90
N ARG A 7 9.31 6.31 -1.73
CA ARG A 7 9.73 5.80 -0.41
C ARG A 7 10.68 6.70 0.39
N ARG A 8 10.92 7.96 -0.03
CA ARG A 8 11.86 8.90 0.64
C ARG A 8 11.25 10.21 1.10
N ILE A 9 9.94 10.40 1.04
CA ILE A 9 9.31 11.65 1.49
C ILE A 9 8.83 11.55 2.95
N THR A 10 8.61 10.38 3.51
CA THR A 10 8.10 10.19 4.87
C THR A 10 9.14 10.30 5.99
N ALA A 11 10.40 10.60 5.70
CA ALA A 11 11.44 10.68 6.74
C ALA A 11 12.18 12.04 6.81
N LEU A 12 11.81 13.05 6.05
CA LEU A 12 12.60 14.29 5.96
C LEU A 12 11.86 15.58 6.33
N GLY A 13 10.58 15.50 6.71
CA GLY A 13 9.81 16.69 7.11
C GLY A 13 9.95 17.09 8.58
N LEU A 14 10.36 16.17 9.45
CA LEU A 14 10.28 16.40 10.91
C LEU A 14 11.62 16.59 11.62
N ILE A 15 12.75 16.75 10.94
CA ILE A 15 14.08 16.87 11.58
C ILE A 15 14.76 18.22 11.30
N LEU A 16 14.09 19.19 10.73
CA LEU A 16 14.79 20.41 10.29
C LEU A 16 14.34 21.72 10.98
N VAL A 17 13.95 21.66 12.24
CA VAL A 17 13.72 22.89 13.04
C VAL A 17 14.68 23.01 14.24
N LEU A 18 15.64 22.12 14.41
CA LEU A 18 16.56 22.19 15.57
C LEU A 18 18.03 22.05 15.22
N ALA A 19 18.48 22.77 14.20
CA ALA A 19 19.91 22.97 13.99
C ALA A 19 20.27 24.43 13.77
N ALA A 20 19.77 25.33 14.65
CA ALA A 20 20.47 26.55 14.95
C ALA A 20 21.14 26.35 16.30
N GLY A 21 22.17 25.51 16.31
CA GLY A 21 23.11 25.46 17.40
C GLY A 21 23.80 26.83 17.47
N ILE A 22 23.38 27.66 18.39
CA ILE A 22 24.18 28.78 18.83
C ILE A 22 25.35 28.19 19.58
N PRO A 23 26.61 28.36 19.14
CA PRO A 23 27.75 27.96 19.93
C PRO A 23 27.76 28.77 21.21
N ILE A 24 27.62 28.09 22.34
CA ILE A 24 27.94 28.71 23.64
C ILE A 24 29.45 28.94 23.63
N GLN A 25 29.85 30.11 23.16
CA GLN A 25 31.15 30.65 23.50
C GLN A 25 31.05 31.18 24.93
N ALA A 26 31.75 30.50 25.81
CA ALA A 26 32.06 31.05 27.13
C ALA A 26 32.83 32.34 26.94
N SER A 27 32.12 33.47 26.91
CA SER A 27 32.69 34.79 27.01
C SER A 27 32.74 35.18 28.48
N SER A 28 33.94 35.39 28.95
CA SER A 28 34.28 35.95 30.28
C SER A 28 33.43 37.17 30.59
N ALA A 29 32.88 37.14 31.81
CA ALA A 29 32.05 38.16 32.40
C ALA A 29 32.61 39.59 32.25
N SER A 30 31.88 40.41 31.51
CA SER A 30 31.77 41.83 31.84
C SER A 30 30.44 41.99 32.54
N THR A 31 30.49 42.41 33.81
CA THR A 31 29.35 42.77 34.64
C THR A 31 28.71 44.03 34.07
N GLU A 32 27.88 43.86 33.05
CA GLU A 32 26.97 44.89 32.64
C GLU A 32 25.76 44.82 33.57
N LYS A 33 25.47 45.91 34.25
CA LYS A 33 24.26 46.05 35.07
C LYS A 33 23.06 45.94 34.15
N VAL A 34 22.47 44.74 34.09
CA VAL A 34 21.16 44.53 33.47
C VAL A 34 20.16 45.31 34.34
N THR A 35 19.56 46.33 33.79
CA THR A 35 18.48 47.10 34.44
C THR A 35 17.22 46.21 34.49
N GLU A 36 16.45 46.29 35.59
CA GLU A 36 15.31 45.43 35.94
C GLU A 36 14.19 45.39 34.90
N ASP A 37 14.04 46.39 34.08
CA ASP A 37 13.10 46.49 32.96
C ASP A 37 13.43 45.48 31.82
N ASP A 38 14.65 44.98 31.78
CA ASP A 38 15.19 44.13 30.72
C ASP A 38 14.84 42.65 30.93
N ALA A 39 14.69 42.18 32.18
CA ALA A 39 14.47 40.75 32.49
C ALA A 39 13.00 40.34 32.35
N SER A 40 12.05 41.18 32.78
CA SER A 40 10.59 40.92 32.60
C SER A 40 10.20 41.02 31.13
N THR A 41 10.74 42.03 30.42
CA THR A 41 10.60 42.21 28.99
C THR A 41 11.16 40.99 28.23
N LYS A 42 12.25 40.42 28.72
CA LYS A 42 12.90 39.26 28.13
C LYS A 42 12.08 37.98 28.28
N SER A 43 11.47 37.72 29.44
CA SER A 43 10.62 36.53 29.66
C SER A 43 9.32 36.61 28.86
N LEU A 44 8.73 37.79 28.73
CA LEU A 44 7.56 38.02 27.88
C LEU A 44 7.92 37.83 26.41
N GLN A 45 9.09 38.35 25.96
CA GLN A 45 9.56 38.19 24.61
C GLN A 45 9.83 36.70 24.26
N GLU A 46 10.49 35.99 25.16
CA GLU A 46 10.75 34.55 24.98
C GLU A 46 9.44 33.75 24.81
N ALA A 47 8.40 34.02 25.61
CA ALA A 47 7.11 33.38 25.47
C ALA A 47 6.40 33.75 24.15
N GLN A 48 6.53 34.99 23.69
CA GLN A 48 6.00 35.45 22.40
C GLN A 48 6.73 34.78 21.22
N ASP A 49 8.05 34.69 21.29
CA ASP A 49 8.88 34.04 20.25
C ASP A 49 8.56 32.54 20.16
N GLU A 50 8.34 31.88 21.30
CA GLU A 50 7.95 30.50 21.34
C GLU A 50 6.54 30.28 20.73
N LYS A 51 5.58 31.13 21.09
CA LYS A 51 4.25 31.12 20.47
C LYS A 51 4.35 31.26 18.95
N ALA A 52 5.18 32.21 18.45
CA ALA A 52 5.36 32.38 17.01
C ALA A 52 5.99 31.17 16.32
N GLN A 53 6.90 30.45 17.00
CA GLN A 53 7.47 29.22 16.49
C GLN A 53 6.41 28.09 16.43
N LEU A 54 5.57 27.96 17.46
CA LEU A 54 4.47 26.99 17.50
C LEU A 54 3.42 27.28 16.42
N GLU A 55 3.06 28.56 16.21
CA GLU A 55 2.15 28.97 15.13
C GLU A 55 2.69 28.60 13.74
N LYS A 56 4.01 28.75 13.55
CA LYS A 56 4.66 28.34 12.32
C LYS A 56 4.61 26.81 12.15
N ALA A 57 4.93 26.05 13.20
CA ALA A 57 4.87 24.57 13.17
C ALA A 57 3.44 24.07 12.93
N LEU A 58 2.43 24.69 13.56
CA LEU A 58 1.02 24.38 13.31
C LEU A 58 0.64 24.61 11.83
N LYS A 59 1.07 25.72 11.26
CA LYS A 59 0.80 26.03 9.86
C LYS A 59 1.47 25.03 8.91
N GLU A 60 2.69 24.61 9.22
CA GLU A 60 3.41 23.57 8.45
C GLU A 60 2.70 22.22 8.56
N ALA A 61 2.27 21.81 9.76
CA ALA A 61 1.51 20.59 9.97
C ALA A 61 0.16 20.61 9.21
N GLN A 62 -0.56 21.74 9.26
CA GLN A 62 -1.81 21.91 8.51
C GLN A 62 -1.59 21.82 6.99
N GLY A 63 -0.50 22.42 6.48
CA GLY A 63 -0.11 22.27 5.07
C GLY A 63 0.18 20.84 4.69
N THR A 64 0.90 20.11 5.53
CA THR A 64 1.16 18.66 5.34
C THR A 64 -0.14 17.84 5.29
N ILE A 65 -1.09 18.15 6.18
CA ILE A 65 -2.41 17.48 6.19
C ILE A 65 -3.17 17.73 4.89
N GLU A 66 -3.12 18.96 4.34
CA GLU A 66 -3.77 19.31 3.08
C GLU A 66 -3.14 18.53 1.91
N ASP A 67 -1.80 18.55 1.81
CA ASP A 67 -1.06 17.79 0.78
C ASP A 67 -1.33 16.28 0.86
N LEU A 68 -1.41 15.72 2.06
CA LEU A 68 -1.74 14.32 2.28
C LEU A 68 -3.19 13.99 1.91
N LYS A 69 -4.14 14.89 2.20
CA LYS A 69 -5.55 14.74 1.81
C LYS A 69 -5.72 14.79 0.29
N ASP A 70 -5.01 15.68 -0.38
CA ASP A 70 -4.99 15.75 -1.84
C ASP A 70 -4.39 14.48 -2.44
N SER A 71 -3.27 14.00 -1.89
CA SER A 71 -2.65 12.74 -2.28
C SER A 71 -3.57 11.53 -2.05
N LYS A 72 -4.33 11.53 -0.94
CA LYS A 72 -5.35 10.51 -0.66
C LYS A 72 -6.47 10.55 -1.70
N GLY A 73 -6.96 11.74 -2.05
CA GLY A 73 -7.97 11.94 -3.09
C GLY A 73 -7.52 11.44 -4.46
N ASP A 74 -6.25 11.68 -4.81
CA ASP A 74 -5.64 11.16 -6.04
C ASP A 74 -5.57 9.62 -6.04
N ILE A 75 -5.21 9.01 -4.91
CA ILE A 75 -5.18 7.55 -4.78
C ILE A 75 -6.59 6.97 -4.82
N GLU A 76 -7.57 7.55 -4.15
CA GLU A 76 -8.98 7.14 -4.19
C GLU A 76 -9.54 7.20 -5.62
N SER A 77 -9.18 8.23 -6.38
CA SER A 77 -9.51 8.35 -7.79
C SER A 77 -8.88 7.23 -8.62
N LYS A 78 -7.60 6.93 -8.39
CA LYS A 78 -6.90 5.81 -9.03
C LYS A 78 -7.46 4.46 -8.63
N VAL A 79 -7.87 4.29 -7.37
CA VAL A 79 -8.56 3.07 -6.90
C VAL A 79 -9.89 2.90 -7.63
N THR A 80 -10.63 3.98 -7.85
CA THR A 80 -11.88 3.94 -8.61
C THR A 80 -11.64 3.54 -10.06
N GLU A 81 -10.60 4.11 -10.71
CA GLU A 81 -10.19 3.70 -12.07
C GLU A 81 -9.76 2.23 -12.12
N LEU A 82 -8.96 1.79 -11.14
CA LEU A 82 -8.54 0.40 -11.03
C LEU A 82 -9.72 -0.55 -10.80
N ASN A 83 -10.70 -0.17 -9.99
CA ASN A 83 -11.91 -0.95 -9.81
C ASN A 83 -12.68 -1.11 -11.12
N GLN A 84 -12.73 -0.07 -11.97
CA GLN A 84 -13.31 -0.21 -13.30
C GLN A 84 -12.50 -1.14 -14.19
N GLN A 85 -11.16 -1.03 -14.18
CA GLN A 85 -10.28 -1.96 -14.91
C GLN A 85 -10.44 -3.40 -14.40
N LEU A 86 -10.66 -3.60 -13.09
CA LEU A 86 -10.94 -4.89 -12.50
C LEU A 86 -12.25 -5.50 -12.99
N ILE A 87 -13.30 -4.69 -13.13
CA ILE A 87 -14.57 -5.11 -13.70
C ILE A 87 -14.35 -5.57 -15.15
N ASP A 88 -13.62 -4.79 -15.95
CA ASP A 88 -13.31 -5.10 -17.35
C ASP A 88 -12.45 -6.38 -17.46
N ILE A 89 -11.45 -6.53 -16.61
CA ILE A 89 -10.63 -7.75 -16.56
C ILE A 89 -11.46 -8.96 -16.09
N SER A 90 -12.34 -8.80 -15.10
CA SER A 90 -13.24 -9.85 -14.66
C SER A 90 -14.20 -10.31 -15.77
N ALA A 91 -14.73 -9.35 -16.54
CA ALA A 91 -15.54 -9.67 -17.71
C ALA A 91 -14.75 -10.44 -18.77
N ARG A 92 -13.50 -10.04 -19.04
CA ARG A 92 -12.59 -10.75 -19.94
C ARG A 92 -12.25 -12.16 -19.42
N ILE A 93 -12.02 -12.32 -18.13
CA ILE A 93 -11.79 -13.63 -17.52
C ILE A 93 -13.00 -14.53 -17.73
N THR A 94 -14.23 -14.02 -17.53
CA THR A 94 -15.46 -14.79 -17.79
C THR A 94 -15.58 -15.18 -19.26
N ASP A 95 -15.25 -14.28 -20.18
CA ASP A 95 -15.25 -14.59 -21.61
C ASP A 95 -14.20 -15.67 -21.95
N LEU A 96 -12.99 -15.57 -21.42
CA LEU A 96 -11.94 -16.57 -21.57
C LEU A 96 -12.33 -17.92 -20.96
N GLU A 97 -13.02 -17.94 -19.84
CA GLU A 97 -13.55 -19.19 -19.23
C GLU A 97 -14.64 -19.83 -20.10
N ASN A 98 -15.48 -19.02 -20.76
CA ASN A 98 -16.43 -19.52 -21.76
C ASN A 98 -15.70 -20.09 -22.99
N GLN A 99 -14.66 -19.42 -23.48
CA GLN A 99 -13.83 -19.92 -24.56
C GLN A 99 -13.10 -21.22 -24.18
N LEU A 100 -12.64 -21.35 -22.94
CA LEU A 100 -12.06 -22.61 -22.42
C LEU A 100 -13.07 -23.75 -22.45
N THR A 101 -14.33 -23.46 -22.08
CA THR A 101 -15.39 -24.46 -22.10
C THR A 101 -15.69 -24.89 -23.54
N ALA A 102 -15.89 -23.92 -24.45
CA ALA A 102 -16.13 -24.21 -25.87
C ALA A 102 -14.95 -24.99 -26.48
N LYS A 103 -13.71 -24.59 -26.20
CA LYS A 103 -12.52 -25.28 -26.70
C LYS A 103 -12.39 -26.71 -26.15
N SER A 104 -12.84 -26.92 -24.92
CA SER A 104 -12.90 -28.27 -24.34
C SER A 104 -13.95 -29.14 -25.01
N GLU A 105 -15.07 -28.57 -25.45
CA GLU A 105 -16.10 -29.23 -26.23
C GLU A 105 -15.59 -29.58 -27.63
N ASP A 106 -14.94 -28.63 -28.32
CA ASP A 106 -14.28 -28.84 -29.63
C ASP A 106 -13.27 -29.99 -29.57
N ILE A 107 -12.43 -30.02 -28.52
CA ILE A 107 -11.46 -31.10 -28.28
C ILE A 107 -12.18 -32.47 -28.14
N GLN A 108 -13.32 -32.49 -27.43
CA GLN A 108 -14.06 -33.71 -27.27
C GLN A 108 -14.68 -34.17 -28.60
N GLU A 109 -15.21 -33.24 -29.39
CA GLU A 109 -15.75 -33.59 -30.73
C GLU A 109 -14.65 -34.12 -31.64
N THR A 110 -13.48 -33.44 -31.69
CA THR A 110 -12.31 -33.91 -32.47
C THR A 110 -11.85 -35.31 -32.01
N LYS A 111 -11.89 -35.62 -30.73
CA LYS A 111 -11.58 -36.96 -30.22
C LYS A 111 -12.59 -38.04 -30.68
N ASP A 112 -13.86 -37.68 -30.66
CA ASP A 112 -14.92 -38.62 -31.06
C ASP A 112 -14.84 -38.87 -32.59
N GLU A 113 -14.56 -37.82 -33.39
CA GLU A 113 -14.31 -37.95 -34.82
C GLU A 113 -13.06 -38.81 -35.12
N LEU A 114 -11.97 -38.58 -34.37
CA LEU A 114 -10.75 -39.37 -34.48
C LEU A 114 -10.98 -40.83 -34.13
N ALA A 115 -11.75 -41.10 -33.07
CA ALA A 115 -12.11 -42.46 -32.69
C ALA A 115 -12.91 -43.17 -33.79
N GLY A 116 -13.91 -42.48 -34.34
CA GLY A 116 -14.70 -42.97 -35.46
C GLY A 116 -13.89 -43.17 -36.76
N ALA A 117 -12.91 -42.29 -37.03
CA ALA A 117 -12.00 -42.46 -38.17
C ALA A 117 -11.09 -43.68 -38.00
N LYS A 118 -10.55 -43.90 -36.79
CA LYS A 118 -9.72 -45.09 -36.47
C LYS A 118 -10.51 -46.41 -36.54
N GLU A 119 -11.77 -46.38 -36.14
CA GLU A 119 -12.65 -47.55 -36.31
C GLU A 119 -12.89 -47.86 -37.80
N ARG A 120 -13.22 -46.82 -38.59
CA ARG A 120 -13.37 -47.00 -40.06
C ARG A 120 -12.08 -47.48 -40.71
N GLU A 121 -10.93 -46.94 -40.34
CA GLU A 121 -9.62 -47.38 -40.85
C GLU A 121 -9.39 -48.84 -40.54
N THR A 122 -9.65 -49.28 -39.33
CA THR A 122 -9.51 -50.72 -38.91
C THR A 122 -10.39 -51.62 -39.74
N GLN A 123 -11.65 -51.22 -39.96
CA GLN A 123 -12.57 -52.02 -40.79
C GLN A 123 -12.15 -52.06 -42.26
N GLN A 124 -11.81 -50.90 -42.85
CA GLN A 124 -11.36 -50.79 -44.24
C GLN A 124 -10.07 -51.60 -44.45
N TYR A 125 -9.14 -51.57 -43.49
CA TYR A 125 -7.92 -52.36 -43.56
C TYR A 125 -8.24 -53.89 -43.53
N ALA A 126 -9.16 -54.33 -42.66
CA ALA A 126 -9.56 -55.71 -42.58
C ALA A 126 -10.21 -56.19 -43.91
N ASP A 127 -11.11 -55.36 -44.46
CA ASP A 127 -11.78 -55.66 -45.74
C ASP A 127 -10.78 -55.73 -46.91
N MET A 128 -9.85 -54.78 -46.97
CA MET A 128 -8.77 -54.81 -47.97
C MET A 128 -7.84 -55.98 -47.84
N LYS A 129 -7.50 -56.37 -46.61
CA LYS A 129 -6.66 -57.55 -46.32
C LYS A 129 -7.30 -58.82 -46.88
N VAL A 130 -8.58 -59.05 -46.62
CA VAL A 130 -9.34 -60.22 -47.21
C VAL A 130 -9.31 -60.10 -48.72
N ARG A 131 -9.50 -58.98 -49.32
CA ARG A 131 -9.49 -58.74 -50.75
C ARG A 131 -8.12 -59.06 -51.37
N ILE A 132 -7.04 -58.47 -50.78
CA ILE A 132 -5.65 -58.71 -51.22
C ILE A 132 -5.29 -60.21 -51.09
N GLN A 133 -5.70 -60.82 -50.03
CA GLN A 133 -5.49 -62.25 -49.84
C GLN A 133 -6.19 -63.08 -50.95
N PHE A 134 -7.46 -62.76 -51.24
CA PHE A 134 -8.19 -63.40 -52.33
C PHE A 134 -7.51 -63.25 -53.71
N MET A 135 -7.03 -62.01 -53.98
CA MET A 135 -6.30 -61.69 -55.23
C MET A 135 -4.97 -62.41 -55.31
N TYR A 136 -4.27 -62.61 -54.18
CA TYR A 136 -3.00 -63.34 -54.14
C TYR A 136 -3.20 -64.81 -54.34
N GLU A 137 -4.19 -65.44 -53.67
CA GLU A 137 -4.48 -66.86 -53.71
C GLU A 137 -5.05 -67.28 -55.07
N ASN A 138 -5.87 -66.42 -55.68
CA ASN A 138 -6.55 -66.79 -56.94
C ASN A 138 -5.90 -66.19 -58.20
N GLY A 139 -5.00 -65.18 -57.99
CA GLY A 139 -4.18 -64.59 -59.07
C GLY A 139 -4.95 -63.92 -60.19
N GLN A 140 -4.21 -63.32 -61.16
CA GLN A 140 -4.78 -62.74 -62.40
C GLN A 140 -5.34 -63.83 -63.33
N THR A 141 -4.95 -65.10 -63.10
CA THR A 141 -5.42 -66.24 -63.84
C THR A 141 -6.93 -66.40 -63.73
N SER A 142 -7.51 -66.16 -62.56
CA SER A 142 -8.96 -66.22 -62.30
C SER A 142 -9.78 -65.31 -63.22
N TYR A 143 -9.31 -64.08 -63.46
CA TYR A 143 -9.98 -63.13 -64.37
C TYR A 143 -9.85 -63.56 -65.85
N LEU A 144 -8.67 -64.00 -66.22
CA LEU A 144 -8.43 -64.54 -67.53
C LEU A 144 -9.22 -65.82 -67.79
N GLU A 145 -9.29 -66.68 -66.80
CA GLU A 145 -10.05 -67.94 -66.86
C GLU A 145 -11.57 -67.67 -66.98
N ALA A 146 -12.12 -66.71 -66.22
CA ALA A 146 -13.50 -66.28 -66.33
C ALA A 146 -13.84 -65.72 -67.73
N LEU A 147 -12.91 -64.96 -68.35
CA LEU A 147 -13.06 -64.45 -69.71
C LEU A 147 -12.95 -65.51 -70.76
N LEU A 148 -11.99 -66.45 -70.63
CA LEU A 148 -11.71 -67.51 -71.60
C LEU A 148 -12.71 -68.68 -71.52
N SER A 149 -13.39 -68.85 -70.40
CA SER A 149 -14.43 -69.83 -70.21
C SER A 149 -15.82 -69.45 -70.74
N SER A 150 -15.96 -68.24 -71.25
CA SER A 150 -17.19 -67.69 -71.83
C SER A 150 -17.60 -68.49 -73.08
N ARG A 151 -18.84 -68.88 -73.16
CA ARG A 151 -19.39 -69.74 -74.24
C ARG A 151 -19.82 -68.93 -75.43
N ASN A 152 -19.98 -67.62 -75.31
CA ASN A 152 -20.39 -66.78 -76.40
C ASN A 152 -19.91 -65.30 -76.08
N ILE A 153 -20.01 -64.46 -77.13
CA ILE A 153 -19.52 -63.08 -77.07
C ILE A 153 -20.25 -62.21 -76.03
N SER A 154 -21.52 -62.50 -75.77
CA SER A 154 -22.33 -61.79 -74.77
C SER A 154 -21.86 -62.13 -73.34
N GLU A 155 -21.58 -63.40 -73.04
CA GLU A 155 -20.98 -63.81 -71.77
C GLU A 155 -19.58 -63.22 -71.58
N PHE A 156 -18.78 -63.15 -72.64
CA PHE A 156 -17.47 -62.53 -72.59
C PHE A 156 -17.53 -61.08 -72.26
N LEU A 157 -18.42 -60.32 -72.96
CA LEU A 157 -18.62 -58.90 -72.68
C LEU A 157 -19.14 -58.59 -71.26
N ASN A 158 -20.11 -59.42 -70.81
CA ASN A 158 -20.62 -59.30 -69.43
C ASN A 158 -19.54 -59.63 -68.40
N SER A 159 -18.69 -60.61 -68.60
CA SER A 159 -17.58 -60.99 -67.73
C SER A 159 -16.50 -59.86 -67.70
N ALA A 160 -16.22 -59.27 -68.90
CA ALA A 160 -15.28 -58.14 -68.98
C ALA A 160 -15.80 -56.88 -68.25
N ASP A 161 -17.10 -56.58 -68.39
CA ASP A 161 -17.73 -55.47 -67.68
C ASP A 161 -17.74 -55.72 -66.16
N TYR A 162 -18.02 -56.91 -65.69
CA TYR A 162 -18.00 -57.33 -64.32
C TYR A 162 -16.57 -57.16 -63.68
N ILE A 163 -15.53 -57.58 -64.41
CA ILE A 163 -14.13 -57.42 -64.01
C ILE A 163 -13.77 -55.96 -63.94
N ALA A 164 -14.20 -55.11 -64.90
CA ALA A 164 -14.00 -53.68 -64.87
C ALA A 164 -14.68 -53.00 -63.65
N GLN A 165 -15.88 -53.42 -63.31
CA GLN A 165 -16.60 -52.95 -62.14
C GLN A 165 -15.85 -53.35 -60.85
N ILE A 166 -15.35 -54.55 -60.72
CA ILE A 166 -14.56 -55.01 -59.58
C ILE A 166 -13.29 -54.16 -59.42
N GLN A 167 -12.56 -53.93 -60.53
CA GLN A 167 -11.35 -53.09 -60.49
C GLN A 167 -11.66 -51.67 -60.08
N SER A 168 -12.77 -51.13 -60.57
CA SER A 168 -13.22 -49.78 -60.19
C SER A 168 -13.56 -49.70 -58.70
N TYR A 169 -14.27 -50.70 -58.22
CA TYR A 169 -14.61 -50.84 -56.79
C TYR A 169 -13.34 -50.97 -55.89
N ASP A 170 -12.37 -51.77 -56.30
CA ASP A 170 -11.12 -51.93 -55.55
C ASP A 170 -10.32 -50.66 -55.48
N ARG A 171 -10.25 -49.86 -56.60
CA ARG A 171 -9.62 -48.54 -56.61
C ARG A 171 -10.36 -47.57 -55.73
N GLN A 172 -11.67 -47.54 -55.78
CA GLN A 172 -12.47 -46.68 -54.92
C GLN A 172 -12.23 -47.02 -53.43
N LYS A 173 -12.21 -48.29 -53.06
CA LYS A 173 -11.94 -48.70 -51.67
C LYS A 173 -10.52 -48.36 -51.20
N LEU A 174 -9.53 -48.42 -52.06
CA LEU A 174 -8.18 -47.98 -51.74
C LEU A 174 -8.11 -46.47 -51.55
N THR A 175 -8.79 -45.67 -52.36
CA THR A 175 -8.89 -44.23 -52.21
C THR A 175 -9.59 -43.88 -50.89
N GLU A 176 -10.74 -44.50 -50.60
CA GLU A 176 -11.48 -44.30 -49.34
C GLU A 176 -10.59 -44.60 -48.11
N TYR A 177 -9.76 -45.63 -48.16
CA TYR A 177 -8.81 -45.98 -47.13
C TYR A 177 -7.73 -44.90 -46.98
N GLN A 178 -7.14 -44.44 -48.07
CA GLN A 178 -6.12 -43.36 -48.09
C GLN A 178 -6.68 -42.09 -47.52
N ASP A 179 -7.89 -41.69 -47.93
CA ASP A 179 -8.58 -40.48 -47.41
C ASP A 179 -8.85 -40.61 -45.91
N THR A 180 -9.20 -41.81 -45.42
CA THR A 180 -9.40 -42.04 -44.01
C THR A 180 -8.10 -41.93 -43.21
N VAL A 181 -6.99 -42.47 -43.73
CA VAL A 181 -5.66 -42.33 -43.08
C VAL A 181 -5.22 -40.88 -43.03
N GLU A 182 -5.39 -40.14 -44.14
CA GLU A 182 -5.08 -38.71 -44.18
C GLU A 182 -5.94 -37.92 -43.20
N SER A 183 -7.24 -38.22 -43.08
CA SER A 183 -8.14 -37.62 -42.10
C SER A 183 -7.68 -37.86 -40.67
N ILE A 184 -7.22 -39.08 -40.34
CA ILE A 184 -6.68 -39.41 -39.01
C ILE A 184 -5.46 -38.55 -38.68
N VAL A 185 -4.51 -38.40 -39.61
CA VAL A 185 -3.31 -37.58 -39.42
C VAL A 185 -3.68 -36.13 -39.17
N ASN A 186 -4.63 -35.61 -39.92
CA ASN A 186 -5.09 -34.21 -39.79
C ASN A 186 -5.82 -34.02 -38.47
N LEU A 187 -6.69 -34.92 -38.04
CA LEU A 187 -7.38 -34.86 -36.75
C LEU A 187 -6.41 -34.97 -35.57
N GLU A 188 -5.36 -35.78 -35.65
CA GLU A 188 -4.33 -35.88 -34.61
C GLU A 188 -3.56 -34.58 -34.49
N ALA A 189 -3.16 -33.96 -35.63
CA ALA A 189 -2.48 -32.67 -35.64
C ALA A 189 -3.38 -31.53 -35.14
N GLN A 190 -4.66 -31.52 -35.50
CA GLN A 190 -5.65 -30.57 -35.00
C GLN A 190 -5.79 -30.70 -33.48
N LEU A 191 -5.92 -31.88 -32.98
CA LEU A 191 -6.07 -32.16 -31.54
C LEU A 191 -4.85 -31.68 -30.74
N GLU A 192 -3.63 -31.88 -31.23
CA GLU A 192 -2.40 -31.40 -30.62
C GLU A 192 -2.38 -29.83 -30.57
N GLN A 193 -2.79 -29.17 -31.64
CA GLN A 193 -2.90 -27.72 -31.68
C GLN A 193 -3.96 -27.19 -30.69
N GLU A 194 -5.12 -27.84 -30.64
CA GLU A 194 -6.20 -27.48 -29.72
C GLU A 194 -5.80 -27.58 -28.26
N TYR A 195 -5.03 -28.59 -27.88
CA TYR A 195 -4.47 -28.70 -26.52
C TYR A 195 -3.46 -27.60 -26.25
N THR A 196 -2.62 -27.25 -27.21
CA THR A 196 -1.66 -26.15 -27.06
C THR A 196 -2.37 -24.81 -26.84
N ASP A 197 -3.41 -24.54 -27.61
CA ASP A 197 -4.23 -23.33 -27.50
C ASP A 197 -4.97 -23.28 -26.15
N LEU A 198 -5.50 -24.39 -25.67
CA LEU A 198 -6.15 -24.51 -24.39
C LEU A 198 -5.20 -24.19 -23.23
N GLU A 199 -3.99 -24.70 -23.26
CA GLU A 199 -2.98 -24.46 -22.21
C GLU A 199 -2.53 -22.99 -22.20
N ALA A 200 -2.33 -22.38 -23.38
CA ALA A 200 -2.02 -20.95 -23.51
C ALA A 200 -3.15 -20.07 -22.94
N LEU A 201 -4.40 -20.42 -23.21
CA LEU A 201 -5.56 -19.72 -22.71
C LEU A 201 -5.68 -19.83 -21.19
N LYS A 202 -5.49 -21.01 -20.60
CA LYS A 202 -5.43 -21.21 -19.13
C LYS A 202 -4.35 -20.34 -18.49
N SER A 203 -3.14 -20.37 -19.05
CA SER A 203 -2.02 -19.55 -18.55
C SER A 203 -2.37 -18.06 -18.55
N THR A 204 -3.05 -17.58 -19.59
CA THR A 204 -3.50 -16.19 -19.70
C THR A 204 -4.50 -15.83 -18.61
N VAL A 205 -5.49 -16.68 -18.35
CA VAL A 205 -6.49 -16.50 -17.27
C VAL A 205 -5.81 -16.40 -15.91
N GLU A 206 -4.92 -17.34 -15.58
CA GLU A 206 -4.21 -17.34 -14.30
C GLU A 206 -3.30 -16.12 -14.11
N SER A 207 -2.60 -15.71 -15.16
CA SER A 207 -1.77 -14.49 -15.16
C SER A 207 -2.61 -13.23 -14.90
N ASN A 208 -3.76 -13.11 -15.55
CA ASN A 208 -4.66 -11.98 -15.36
C ASN A 208 -5.22 -11.95 -13.93
N LYS A 209 -5.67 -13.09 -13.39
CA LYS A 209 -6.13 -13.21 -11.99
C LYS A 209 -5.05 -12.79 -10.99
N ALA A 210 -3.81 -13.25 -11.19
CA ALA A 210 -2.69 -12.90 -10.32
C ALA A 210 -2.35 -11.40 -10.36
N THR A 211 -2.35 -10.80 -11.55
CA THR A 211 -2.09 -9.37 -11.76
C THR A 211 -3.12 -8.51 -11.02
N VAL A 212 -4.39 -8.82 -11.18
CA VAL A 212 -5.51 -8.15 -10.50
C VAL A 212 -5.34 -8.20 -8.99
N ALA A 213 -5.10 -9.39 -8.43
CA ALA A 213 -4.93 -9.57 -7.00
C ALA A 213 -3.71 -8.81 -6.43
N ALA A 214 -2.64 -8.68 -7.22
CA ALA A 214 -1.46 -7.91 -6.83
C ALA A 214 -1.74 -6.40 -6.82
N MET A 215 -2.42 -5.87 -7.83
CA MET A 215 -2.79 -4.46 -7.93
C MET A 215 -3.72 -4.03 -6.78
N MET A 216 -4.72 -4.85 -6.42
CA MET A 216 -5.61 -4.57 -5.29
C MET A 216 -4.83 -4.45 -3.99
N ARG A 217 -4.02 -5.46 -3.66
CA ARG A 217 -3.23 -5.46 -2.42
C ARG A 217 -2.30 -4.26 -2.32
N GLN A 218 -1.67 -3.87 -3.43
CA GLN A 218 -0.82 -2.69 -3.45
C GLN A 218 -1.61 -1.42 -3.12
N LYS A 219 -2.79 -1.24 -3.68
CA LYS A 219 -3.60 -0.03 -3.46
C LYS A 219 -4.22 0.03 -2.07
N GLU A 220 -4.62 -1.10 -1.51
CA GLU A 220 -5.06 -1.18 -0.12
C GLU A 220 -3.94 -0.77 0.85
N SER A 221 -2.70 -1.21 0.60
CA SER A 221 -1.54 -0.81 1.39
C SER A 221 -1.27 0.69 1.28
N GLU A 222 -1.25 1.25 0.07
CA GLU A 222 -1.02 2.68 -0.15
C GLU A 222 -2.07 3.56 0.55
N LEU A 223 -3.34 3.15 0.57
CA LEU A 223 -4.41 3.86 1.28
C LEU A 223 -4.27 3.77 2.80
N ALA A 224 -3.85 2.61 3.32
CA ALA A 224 -3.61 2.44 4.74
C ALA A 224 -2.45 3.31 5.22
N ASP A 225 -1.33 3.33 4.48
CA ASP A 225 -0.15 4.13 4.79
C ASP A 225 -0.50 5.63 4.84
N ILE A 226 -1.15 6.17 3.79
CA ILE A 226 -1.55 7.60 3.76
C ILE A 226 -2.57 7.94 4.86
N SER A 227 -3.45 7.01 5.21
CA SER A 227 -4.43 7.26 6.29
C SER A 227 -3.73 7.35 7.63
N GLY A 228 -2.69 6.55 7.88
CA GLY A 228 -1.83 6.65 9.06
C GLY A 228 -1.07 7.97 9.10
N ASP A 229 -0.46 8.37 7.99
CA ASP A 229 0.28 9.63 7.90
C ASP A 229 -0.61 10.86 8.17
N ILE A 230 -1.88 10.83 7.74
CA ILE A 230 -2.86 11.89 8.03
C ILE A 230 -3.19 11.92 9.53
N GLU A 231 -3.38 10.77 10.17
CA GLU A 231 -3.68 10.67 11.60
C GLU A 231 -2.52 11.20 12.45
N ASP A 232 -1.29 10.84 12.11
CA ASP A 232 -0.08 11.34 12.78
C ASP A 232 0.06 12.88 12.62
N ALA A 233 -0.09 13.40 11.41
CA ALA A 233 -0.01 14.84 11.16
C ALA A 233 -1.15 15.62 11.85
N GLN A 234 -2.35 15.04 11.99
CA GLN A 234 -3.46 15.64 12.73
C GLN A 234 -3.15 15.68 14.23
N SER A 235 -2.57 14.62 14.80
CA SER A 235 -2.12 14.57 16.19
C SER A 235 -1.08 15.64 16.49
N ASP A 236 -0.13 15.85 15.59
CA ASP A 236 0.87 16.92 15.71
C ASP A 236 0.22 18.31 15.67
N ALA A 237 -0.72 18.55 14.76
CA ALA A 237 -1.44 19.82 14.67
C ALA A 237 -2.26 20.11 15.94
N ASP A 238 -2.95 19.11 16.48
CA ASP A 238 -3.74 19.24 17.70
C ASP A 238 -2.84 19.53 18.92
N TYR A 239 -1.66 18.90 18.97
CA TYR A 239 -0.64 19.21 19.96
C TYR A 239 -0.16 20.67 19.89
N TYR A 240 0.24 21.14 18.70
CA TYR A 240 0.69 22.54 18.55
C TYR A 240 -0.41 23.54 18.90
N ALA A 241 -1.66 23.26 18.56
CA ALA A 241 -2.78 24.11 18.91
C ALA A 241 -2.99 24.20 20.44
N ALA A 242 -2.88 23.10 21.17
CA ALA A 242 -2.96 23.09 22.61
C ALA A 242 -1.79 23.85 23.27
N GLU A 243 -0.59 23.69 22.74
CA GLU A 243 0.60 24.38 23.26
C GLU A 243 0.54 25.90 23.01
N ILE A 244 0.03 26.34 21.85
CA ILE A 244 -0.22 27.76 21.57
C ILE A 244 -1.19 28.34 22.61
N GLN A 245 -2.27 27.62 22.94
CA GLN A 245 -3.22 28.07 23.96
C GLN A 245 -2.54 28.22 25.33
N ALA A 246 -1.69 27.26 25.72
CA ALA A 246 -0.93 27.35 26.95
C ALA A 246 0.02 28.58 26.99
N GLN A 247 0.69 28.84 25.90
CA GLN A 247 1.56 30.05 25.77
C GLN A 247 0.75 31.34 25.82
N GLU A 248 -0.43 31.39 25.22
CA GLU A 248 -1.32 32.56 25.34
C GLU A 248 -1.77 32.83 26.76
N GLU A 249 -2.13 31.77 27.50
CA GLU A 249 -2.49 31.88 28.91
C GLU A 249 -1.31 32.39 29.77
N LEU A 250 -0.09 31.86 29.52
CA LEU A 250 1.13 32.27 30.19
C LEU A 250 1.45 33.77 29.91
N ILE A 251 1.42 34.18 28.64
CA ILE A 251 1.60 35.57 28.24
C ILE A 251 0.57 36.48 28.91
N ALA A 252 -0.70 36.05 28.98
CA ALA A 252 -1.75 36.84 29.64
C ALA A 252 -1.53 36.92 31.16
N ALA A 253 -1.02 35.87 31.80
CA ALA A 253 -0.70 35.82 33.22
C ALA A 253 0.48 36.75 33.55
N ILE A 254 1.56 36.73 32.74
CA ILE A 254 2.71 37.66 32.89
C ILE A 254 2.24 39.11 32.77
N LYS A 255 1.49 39.47 31.71
CA LYS A 255 0.96 40.81 31.50
C LYS A 255 0.05 41.29 32.65
N ARG A 256 -0.77 40.43 33.23
CA ARG A 256 -1.58 40.75 34.40
C ARG A 256 -0.71 41.05 35.63
N ALA A 257 0.26 40.18 35.90
CA ALA A 257 1.18 40.35 37.01
C ALA A 257 1.95 41.67 36.91
N GLU A 258 2.45 42.03 35.70
CA GLU A 258 3.11 43.29 35.43
C GLU A 258 2.18 44.51 35.66
N ALA A 259 0.93 44.41 35.16
CA ALA A 259 -0.06 45.49 35.34
C ALA A 259 -0.47 45.68 36.82
N GLU A 260 -0.63 44.61 37.60
CA GLU A 260 -0.93 44.66 39.02
C GLU A 260 0.23 45.25 39.80
N LYS A 261 1.47 44.92 39.53
CA LYS A 261 2.66 45.54 40.10
C LYS A 261 2.72 47.03 39.84
N ALA A 262 2.51 47.45 38.56
CA ALA A 262 2.50 48.84 38.18
C ALA A 262 1.39 49.63 38.90
N ALA A 263 0.19 49.05 39.06
CA ALA A 263 -0.94 49.64 39.74
C ALA A 263 -0.73 49.77 41.29
N ALA A 264 -0.03 48.81 41.86
CA ALA A 264 0.23 48.74 43.32
C ALA A 264 1.37 49.65 43.77
N GLY A 265 2.15 50.24 42.81
CA GLY A 265 3.31 51.08 43.14
C GLY A 265 4.39 50.33 43.92
N VAL A 266 4.43 48.98 43.80
CA VAL A 266 5.40 48.15 44.45
C VAL A 266 6.76 48.36 43.82
N GLU A 267 7.75 48.84 44.60
CA GLU A 267 9.13 48.85 44.16
C GLU A 267 9.56 47.39 43.86
N GLU A 268 10.02 47.18 42.65
CA GLU A 268 10.52 45.84 42.28
C GLU A 268 11.73 45.48 43.13
N HIS A 269 11.64 44.35 43.82
CA HIS A 269 12.79 43.79 44.52
C HIS A 269 13.53 42.86 43.57
N PRO A 270 14.81 43.13 43.27
CA PRO A 270 15.62 42.23 42.44
C PRO A 270 15.71 40.87 43.12
N TYR A 271 15.70 39.81 42.34
CA TYR A 271 16.06 38.48 42.83
C TYR A 271 17.47 38.54 43.43
N THR A 272 17.56 38.40 44.73
CA THR A 272 18.82 38.56 45.47
C THR A 272 19.77 37.38 45.35
N GLY A 273 19.40 36.37 44.52
CA GLY A 273 20.22 35.18 44.24
C GLY A 273 20.24 34.21 45.41
N GLY A 274 19.80 33.00 45.18
CA GLY A 274 19.84 31.90 46.13
C GLY A 274 19.74 30.59 45.39
N ALA A 275 20.19 29.49 46.02
CA ALA A 275 19.96 28.17 45.46
C ALA A 275 18.47 27.86 45.49
N PHE A 276 17.89 27.46 44.33
CA PHE A 276 16.56 26.95 44.27
C PHE A 276 16.42 25.69 45.12
N ARG A 277 15.32 25.60 45.88
CA ARG A 277 14.94 24.42 46.61
C ARG A 277 14.22 23.44 45.65
N TRP A 278 14.49 22.16 45.82
CA TRP A 278 13.78 21.15 45.04
C TRP A 278 12.26 21.18 45.37
N PRO A 279 11.39 21.28 44.33
CA PRO A 279 9.99 21.62 44.57
C PRO A 279 9.13 20.42 45.04
N CYS A 280 9.63 19.19 44.97
CA CYS A 280 8.92 17.99 45.44
C CYS A 280 9.74 17.27 46.50
N PRO A 281 9.54 17.57 47.82
CA PRO A 281 10.34 17.00 48.91
C PRO A 281 10.22 15.47 49.02
N SER A 282 9.10 14.90 48.60
CA SER A 282 8.81 13.46 48.68
C SER A 282 9.43 12.64 47.54
N SER A 283 9.94 13.28 46.49
CA SER A 283 10.51 12.59 45.32
C SER A 283 11.59 13.42 44.63
N THR A 284 12.71 12.76 44.32
CA THR A 284 13.80 13.31 43.50
C THR A 284 13.86 12.68 42.15
N ARG A 285 12.85 11.86 41.76
CA ARG A 285 12.82 11.13 40.51
C ARG A 285 12.39 12.02 39.36
N VAL A 286 13.31 12.43 38.53
CA VAL A 286 13.00 13.06 37.24
C VAL A 286 12.55 11.99 36.26
N THR A 287 11.35 12.11 35.72
CA THR A 287 10.76 11.21 34.71
C THR A 287 10.96 11.70 33.30
N SER A 288 11.19 13.01 33.13
CA SER A 288 11.55 13.63 31.87
C SER A 288 12.40 14.86 32.11
N ASP A 289 13.53 14.96 31.43
CA ASP A 289 14.48 16.05 31.50
C ASP A 289 14.08 17.26 30.64
N TYR A 290 14.66 18.40 30.97
CA TYR A 290 14.56 19.62 30.15
C TYR A 290 15.29 19.44 28.81
N GLY A 291 14.71 19.97 27.74
CA GLY A 291 15.32 20.01 26.39
C GLY A 291 14.75 18.98 25.43
N THR A 292 15.52 18.65 24.42
CA THR A 292 15.08 17.74 23.34
C THR A 292 14.95 16.31 23.87
N ARG A 293 13.79 15.71 23.67
CA ARG A 293 13.47 14.32 24.05
C ARG A 293 12.72 13.60 22.95
N VAL A 294 12.74 12.26 22.98
CA VAL A 294 11.75 11.49 22.22
C VAL A 294 10.40 11.73 22.89
N SER A 295 9.39 12.09 22.09
CA SER A 295 8.04 12.28 22.63
C SER A 295 7.58 11.03 23.41
N PRO A 296 7.22 11.16 24.69
CA PRO A 296 6.85 9.99 25.51
C PRO A 296 5.51 9.41 25.13
N MET A 297 4.68 10.14 24.41
CA MET A 297 3.39 9.70 23.87
C MET A 297 3.01 10.58 22.66
N SER A 298 2.09 10.11 21.82
CA SER A 298 1.50 10.91 20.75
C SER A 298 0.93 12.21 21.33
N GLY A 299 1.30 13.36 20.75
CA GLY A 299 0.88 14.69 21.22
C GLY A 299 1.74 15.32 22.33
N ALA A 300 2.81 14.68 22.79
CA ALA A 300 3.75 15.31 23.71
C ALA A 300 4.95 15.95 22.99
N SER A 301 5.41 17.11 23.47
CA SER A 301 6.54 17.84 22.87
C SER A 301 7.84 17.05 22.88
N SER A 302 8.56 17.09 21.76
CA SER A 302 9.95 16.65 21.66
C SER A 302 10.94 17.66 22.26
N ASN A 303 10.48 18.87 22.63
CA ASN A 303 11.28 19.91 23.28
C ASN A 303 10.65 20.31 24.63
N HIS A 304 11.06 19.64 25.67
CA HIS A 304 10.52 19.82 27.02
C HIS A 304 11.10 21.07 27.69
N LYS A 305 10.24 22.02 28.06
CA LYS A 305 10.63 23.32 28.64
C LYS A 305 10.76 23.32 30.16
N GLY A 306 10.53 22.17 30.77
CA GLY A 306 10.66 21.97 32.20
C GLY A 306 11.28 20.63 32.52
N ILE A 307 11.10 20.18 33.74
CA ILE A 307 11.40 18.82 34.18
C ILE A 307 10.12 18.18 34.72
N ASP A 308 9.88 16.93 34.39
CA ASP A 308 8.79 16.15 35.00
C ASP A 308 9.31 15.40 36.21
N ILE A 309 8.67 15.63 37.36
CA ILE A 309 9.01 14.97 38.63
C ILE A 309 7.94 13.93 38.93
N GLY A 310 8.32 12.66 38.90
CA GLY A 310 7.41 11.56 39.23
C GLY A 310 7.19 11.45 40.74
N ALA A 311 5.97 11.75 41.21
CA ALA A 311 5.58 11.66 42.61
C ALA A 311 4.24 10.93 42.77
N SER A 312 3.88 10.51 44.00
CA SER A 312 2.58 9.95 44.30
C SER A 312 1.51 11.03 44.33
N ALA A 313 0.27 10.68 43.99
CA ALA A 313 -0.85 11.61 44.11
C ALA A 313 -0.99 12.12 45.57
N GLY A 314 -1.14 13.44 45.70
CA GLY A 314 -1.18 14.12 46.99
C GLY A 314 0.20 14.44 47.59
N ALA A 315 1.27 14.31 46.86
CA ALA A 315 2.60 14.77 47.24
C ALA A 315 2.64 16.31 47.37
N ASP A 316 3.33 16.81 48.37
CA ASP A 316 3.49 18.25 48.56
C ASP A 316 4.35 18.86 47.42
N ILE A 317 3.90 20.00 46.88
CA ILE A 317 4.66 20.87 46.00
C ILE A 317 4.98 22.14 46.76
N ILE A 318 6.27 22.49 46.86
CA ILE A 318 6.72 23.67 47.57
C ILE A 318 7.37 24.67 46.59
N ALA A 319 7.28 25.97 46.89
CA ALA A 319 7.95 26.99 46.14
C ALA A 319 9.46 26.74 46.09
N ALA A 320 10.08 26.85 44.92
CA ALA A 320 11.51 26.65 44.75
C ALA A 320 12.33 27.79 45.37
N ALA A 321 11.77 29.00 45.49
CA ALA A 321 12.36 30.15 46.15
C ALA A 321 11.24 31.02 46.75
N ASP A 322 11.63 32.05 47.53
CA ASP A 322 10.72 33.08 48.02
C ASP A 322 10.19 33.91 46.85
N GLY A 323 8.92 34.30 46.88
CA GLY A 323 8.30 35.07 45.78
C GLY A 323 6.82 35.34 46.03
N THR A 324 6.19 35.96 45.04
CA THR A 324 4.76 36.28 45.07
C THR A 324 4.00 35.37 44.10
N VAL A 325 2.92 34.71 44.52
CA VAL A 325 2.06 33.98 43.63
C VAL A 325 1.34 34.97 42.68
N THR A 326 1.60 34.83 41.39
CA THR A 326 1.02 35.68 40.34
C THR A 326 -0.11 35.00 39.61
N ALA A 327 -0.17 33.66 39.60
CA ALA A 327 -1.29 32.91 39.08
C ALA A 327 -1.49 31.62 39.86
N ALA A 328 -2.76 31.26 40.11
CA ALA A 328 -3.19 29.95 40.57
C ALA A 328 -4.48 29.64 39.80
N SER A 329 -4.39 28.83 38.78
CA SER A 329 -5.46 28.62 37.80
C SER A 329 -5.43 27.23 37.22
N TYR A 330 -6.31 26.99 36.24
CA TYR A 330 -6.40 25.75 35.48
C TYR A 330 -6.35 26.09 33.98
N SER A 331 -5.57 25.33 33.22
CA SER A 331 -5.65 25.32 31.77
C SER A 331 -5.71 23.88 31.24
N SER A 332 -6.17 23.70 29.99
CA SER A 332 -6.26 22.39 29.36
C SER A 332 -4.88 21.76 29.15
N ALA A 333 -3.84 22.56 28.93
CA ALA A 333 -2.48 22.09 28.70
C ALA A 333 -1.68 21.91 29.99
N ALA A 334 -1.77 22.88 30.95
CA ALA A 334 -1.00 22.86 32.20
C ALA A 334 -1.71 22.15 33.35
N GLY A 335 -2.99 21.75 33.17
CA GLY A 335 -3.80 21.30 34.27
C GLY A 335 -4.01 22.38 35.35
N ASN A 336 -4.09 22.03 36.63
CA ASN A 336 -3.94 23.00 37.68
C ASN A 336 -2.49 23.47 37.73
N TYR A 337 -2.29 24.77 37.78
CA TYR A 337 -0.93 25.35 37.82
C TYR A 337 -0.83 26.54 38.77
N VAL A 338 0.37 26.74 39.35
CA VAL A 338 0.75 27.88 40.14
C VAL A 338 1.96 28.54 39.52
N MET A 339 1.93 29.87 39.37
CA MET A 339 3.07 30.68 38.95
C MET A 339 3.52 31.58 40.06
N ILE A 340 4.82 31.60 40.31
CA ILE A 340 5.44 32.39 41.37
C ILE A 340 6.47 33.35 40.73
N ASP A 341 6.34 34.63 41.02
CA ASP A 341 7.31 35.65 40.66
C ASP A 341 8.32 35.80 41.81
N HIS A 342 9.60 35.59 41.48
CA HIS A 342 10.71 35.71 42.45
C HIS A 342 11.42 37.06 42.40
N GLY A 343 10.94 37.98 41.56
CA GLY A 343 11.59 39.25 41.29
C GLY A 343 12.63 39.19 40.15
N GLY A 344 13.03 40.37 39.61
CA GLY A 344 13.99 40.44 38.54
C GLY A 344 13.61 39.67 37.26
N GLY A 345 12.32 39.53 36.98
CA GLY A 345 11.81 38.80 35.82
C GLY A 345 11.90 37.25 35.89
N LEU A 346 12.23 36.69 37.06
CA LEU A 346 12.37 35.27 37.27
C LEU A 346 11.07 34.67 37.80
N TYR A 347 10.51 33.71 37.07
CA TYR A 347 9.29 32.98 37.41
C TYR A 347 9.54 31.48 37.53
N THR A 348 8.79 30.82 38.38
CA THR A 348 8.65 29.35 38.38
C THR A 348 7.19 28.98 38.15
N VAL A 349 6.95 27.97 37.37
CA VAL A 349 5.61 27.45 37.07
C VAL A 349 5.55 25.98 37.47
N TYR A 350 4.53 25.63 38.26
CA TYR A 350 4.26 24.28 38.77
C TYR A 350 2.97 23.82 38.08
N MET A 351 3.11 22.88 37.17
CA MET A 351 2.00 22.37 36.33
C MET A 351 1.56 20.98 36.81
N HIS A 352 0.34 20.62 36.46
CA HIS A 352 -0.28 19.32 36.82
C HIS A 352 -0.29 19.07 38.31
N ALA A 353 -0.48 20.14 39.11
CA ALA A 353 -0.47 20.16 40.55
C ALA A 353 -1.81 19.67 41.21
#